data_e45605fd2a5afc31a45413743b5b46f6
#
_entry.id   e45605fd2a5afc31a45413743b5b46f6
#
_cell.length_a   1.000
_cell.length_b   1.000
_cell.length_c   1.000
_cell.angle_alpha   90.00
_cell.angle_beta   90.00
_cell.angle_gamma   90.00
#
_symmetry.space_group_name_H-M   'P 1'
#
loop_
_entity.id
_entity.type
_entity.pdbx_description
1 polymer ?
#
loop_
_entity_poly.entity_id
_entity_poly.type
_entity_poly.pdbx_seq_one_letter_code
_entity_poly.pdbx_strand_id
1 'polypeptide(L)'
;MAKNREFFTSESVTEGHPDKMADQISDSILDAILAKDKNARVACETLVTTGMVHVVGEISTTCYVDIPHIVRETIRDIGYTRAKYGFDCDTCGVLVSLDEQSPDIAMGVDDALEKKEGNTDKFDTIGAGDQGMMFGYASNETDDYMPLPISLAHRLARRLAKVRKDGTLPYLRPDGKTQVTVEYEDGKPVRIDTIVISAQHSPEVSREQIESDLLEFVIKPELPEGLFDDKTKLFINPTGRFVIGGPQGDSGLTGRKIIVDTYGGMARHGGGAFSGKDPTKVDRSAAYEARYVAKNVVAAGLADKCEIQLAYAIGVARPVSIHVETFGTGKVPNEKIVELIEKNFDLRPAGIIAMLDLQRPIYKQTAAYGHFGRNDLDLPWEKTDKADTLRKEAGL
;
A
#
# COMPACT_ATOMS: atom_id res chain seq x y z
N MET A 1 33.39 17.85 11.30
CA MET A 1 32.80 16.70 11.98
C MET A 1 32.72 15.56 10.97
N ALA A 2 32.90 14.30 11.38
CA ALA A 2 32.67 13.16 10.48
C ALA A 2 31.17 13.15 10.12
N LYS A 3 30.85 12.97 8.84
CA LYS A 3 29.47 12.84 8.37
C LYS A 3 28.88 11.54 8.95
N ASN A 4 27.63 11.60 9.44
CA ASN A 4 26.91 10.40 9.84
C ASN A 4 26.49 9.66 8.57
N ARG A 5 26.99 8.44 8.39
CA ARG A 5 26.72 7.60 7.23
C ARG A 5 25.84 6.42 7.62
N GLU A 6 24.72 6.28 6.94
CA GLU A 6 23.72 5.24 7.21
C GLU A 6 23.29 4.54 5.92
N PHE A 7 22.82 3.31 6.02
CA PHE A 7 22.23 2.56 4.91
C PHE A 7 20.82 2.17 5.27
N PHE A 8 19.89 2.41 4.36
CA PHE A 8 18.51 1.99 4.54
C PHE A 8 18.02 1.18 3.33
N THR A 9 17.33 0.08 3.62
CA THR A 9 16.89 -0.88 2.60
C THR A 9 15.37 -1.02 2.64
N SER A 10 14.74 -0.96 1.47
CA SER A 10 13.34 -1.30 1.29
C SER A 10 13.17 -2.31 0.15
N GLU A 11 12.12 -3.11 0.23
CA GLU A 11 11.76 -4.07 -0.81
C GLU A 11 10.37 -3.81 -1.39
N SER A 12 10.15 -4.28 -2.60
CA SER A 12 8.84 -4.35 -3.24
C SER A 12 8.71 -5.65 -4.02
N VAL A 13 7.49 -5.96 -4.42
CA VAL A 13 7.18 -7.15 -5.21
C VAL A 13 6.28 -6.79 -6.38
N THR A 14 6.31 -7.62 -7.43
CA THR A 14 5.41 -7.45 -8.56
C THR A 14 3.99 -7.87 -8.24
N GLU A 15 3.05 -7.49 -9.11
CA GLU A 15 1.64 -7.90 -9.04
C GLU A 15 1.44 -9.42 -9.06
N GLY A 16 2.42 -10.19 -9.60
CA GLY A 16 2.37 -11.65 -9.67
C GLY A 16 2.96 -12.38 -8.46
N HIS A 17 3.47 -11.65 -7.45
CA HIS A 17 3.84 -12.26 -6.18
C HIS A 17 2.59 -12.82 -5.48
N PRO A 18 2.64 -14.05 -4.89
CA PRO A 18 1.45 -14.69 -4.34
C PRO A 18 0.67 -13.85 -3.33
N ASP A 19 1.34 -13.19 -2.39
CA ASP A 19 0.66 -12.29 -1.43
C ASP A 19 -0.02 -11.11 -2.15
N LYS A 20 0.61 -10.55 -3.19
CA LYS A 20 0.00 -9.43 -3.95
C LYS A 20 -1.09 -9.90 -4.90
N MET A 21 -1.08 -11.14 -5.36
CA MET A 21 -2.24 -11.74 -6.03
C MET A 21 -3.44 -11.80 -5.09
N ALA A 22 -3.23 -12.25 -3.84
CA ALA A 22 -4.27 -12.31 -2.83
C ALA A 22 -4.86 -10.91 -2.52
N ASP A 23 -4.01 -9.91 -2.33
CA ASP A 23 -4.43 -8.52 -2.12
C ASP A 23 -5.26 -7.97 -3.29
N GLN A 24 -4.81 -8.19 -4.53
CA GLN A 24 -5.52 -7.73 -5.72
C GLN A 24 -6.87 -8.43 -5.90
N ILE A 25 -6.98 -9.71 -5.58
CA ILE A 25 -8.23 -10.45 -5.63
C ILE A 25 -9.22 -9.88 -4.59
N SER A 26 -8.77 -9.72 -3.34
CA SER A 26 -9.59 -9.17 -2.26
C SER A 26 -10.10 -7.76 -2.58
N ASP A 27 -9.24 -6.87 -3.10
CA ASP A 27 -9.65 -5.53 -3.49
C ASP A 27 -10.46 -5.48 -4.79
N SER A 28 -10.30 -6.44 -5.71
CA SER A 28 -11.19 -6.55 -6.87
C SER A 28 -12.62 -6.91 -6.49
N ILE A 29 -12.77 -7.77 -5.49
CA ILE A 29 -14.08 -8.14 -4.93
C ILE A 29 -14.70 -6.93 -4.23
N LEU A 30 -13.93 -6.22 -3.39
CA LEU A 30 -14.35 -5.00 -2.73
C LEU A 30 -14.85 -3.94 -3.73
N ASP A 31 -14.06 -3.65 -4.76
CA ASP A 31 -14.43 -2.67 -5.77
C ASP A 31 -15.70 -3.05 -6.55
N ALA A 32 -15.86 -4.33 -6.88
CA ALA A 32 -17.06 -4.82 -7.55
C ALA A 32 -18.33 -4.68 -6.69
N ILE A 33 -18.19 -4.80 -5.37
CA ILE A 33 -19.29 -4.60 -4.42
C ILE A 33 -19.58 -3.10 -4.27
N LEU A 34 -18.56 -2.27 -3.99
CA LEU A 34 -18.74 -0.82 -3.78
C LEU A 34 -19.30 -0.11 -5.01
N ALA A 35 -19.03 -0.60 -6.22
CA ALA A 35 -19.63 -0.07 -7.44
C ALA A 35 -21.16 -0.19 -7.47
N LYS A 36 -21.75 -1.14 -6.71
CA LYS A 36 -23.18 -1.41 -6.65
C LYS A 36 -23.81 -1.05 -5.31
N ASP A 37 -23.06 -1.20 -4.23
CA ASP A 37 -23.51 -0.97 -2.85
C ASP A 37 -22.40 -0.24 -2.06
N LYS A 38 -22.51 1.08 -2.00
CA LYS A 38 -21.56 1.95 -1.31
C LYS A 38 -21.50 1.77 0.19
N ASN A 39 -22.56 1.17 0.78
CA ASN A 39 -22.69 0.97 2.22
C ASN A 39 -22.35 -0.47 2.66
N ALA A 40 -21.91 -1.31 1.73
CA ALA A 40 -21.51 -2.67 2.03
C ALA A 40 -20.44 -2.73 3.14
N ARG A 41 -20.53 -3.76 3.97
CA ARG A 41 -19.50 -4.12 4.95
C ARG A 41 -18.71 -5.28 4.38
N VAL A 42 -17.40 -5.08 4.18
CA VAL A 42 -16.54 -6.06 3.53
C VAL A 42 -15.27 -6.26 4.36
N ALA A 43 -15.04 -7.50 4.74
CA ALA A 43 -13.78 -8.00 5.24
C ALA A 43 -13.49 -9.29 4.45
N CYS A 44 -12.76 -9.14 3.34
CA CYS A 44 -12.53 -10.20 2.36
C CYS A 44 -11.06 -10.54 2.31
N GLU A 45 -10.72 -11.76 2.64
CA GLU A 45 -9.37 -12.30 2.62
C GLU A 45 -9.25 -13.39 1.57
N THR A 46 -8.07 -13.54 1.00
CA THR A 46 -7.79 -14.50 -0.06
C THR A 46 -6.52 -15.27 0.28
N LEU A 47 -6.58 -16.58 0.12
CA LEU A 47 -5.43 -17.46 0.09
C LEU A 47 -5.22 -17.96 -1.34
N VAL A 48 -3.97 -17.93 -1.81
CA VAL A 48 -3.57 -18.56 -3.08
C VAL A 48 -2.48 -19.59 -2.83
N THR A 49 -2.58 -20.73 -3.48
CA THR A 49 -1.56 -21.80 -3.44
C THR A 49 -1.57 -22.55 -4.75
N THR A 50 -0.77 -23.61 -4.91
CA THR A 50 -0.70 -24.39 -6.15
C THR A 50 -2.09 -24.80 -6.64
N GLY A 51 -2.50 -24.26 -7.80
CA GLY A 51 -3.75 -24.61 -8.47
C GLY A 51 -5.05 -24.17 -7.78
N MET A 52 -5.00 -23.39 -6.69
CA MET A 52 -6.19 -23.06 -5.89
C MET A 52 -6.18 -21.61 -5.40
N VAL A 53 -7.37 -21.02 -5.38
CA VAL A 53 -7.70 -19.78 -4.67
C VAL A 53 -8.83 -20.07 -3.68
N HIS A 54 -8.70 -19.59 -2.46
CA HIS A 54 -9.75 -19.64 -1.46
C HIS A 54 -10.05 -18.23 -0.96
N VAL A 55 -11.27 -17.77 -1.20
CA VAL A 55 -11.79 -16.47 -0.72
C VAL A 55 -12.58 -16.74 0.55
N VAL A 56 -12.24 -16.04 1.63
CA VAL A 56 -12.85 -16.19 2.95
C VAL A 56 -13.18 -14.82 3.54
N GLY A 57 -14.01 -14.77 4.57
CA GLY A 57 -14.29 -13.55 5.31
C GLY A 57 -15.77 -13.27 5.51
N GLU A 58 -16.10 -12.02 5.85
CA GLU A 58 -17.46 -11.56 6.12
C GLU A 58 -17.85 -10.43 5.18
N ILE A 59 -19.00 -10.60 4.52
CA ILE A 59 -19.56 -9.62 3.58
C ILE A 59 -21.05 -9.44 3.85
N SER A 60 -21.45 -8.22 4.22
CA SER A 60 -22.86 -7.81 4.30
C SER A 60 -23.12 -6.78 3.20
N THR A 61 -23.94 -7.16 2.23
CA THR A 61 -24.27 -6.33 1.08
C THR A 61 -25.65 -6.64 0.51
N THR A 62 -26.23 -5.67 -0.18
CA THR A 62 -27.50 -5.84 -0.90
C THR A 62 -27.34 -6.29 -2.34
N CYS A 63 -26.09 -6.38 -2.84
CA CYS A 63 -25.83 -6.72 -4.23
C CYS A 63 -25.22 -8.13 -4.39
N TYR A 64 -25.35 -8.68 -5.59
CA TYR A 64 -24.65 -9.89 -6.01
C TYR A 64 -23.43 -9.55 -6.87
N VAL A 65 -22.32 -10.23 -6.62
CA VAL A 65 -21.11 -10.24 -7.46
C VAL A 65 -20.68 -11.67 -7.74
N ASP A 66 -20.21 -11.94 -8.96
CA ASP A 66 -19.68 -13.25 -9.36
C ASP A 66 -18.22 -13.36 -8.93
N ILE A 67 -17.98 -13.79 -7.69
CA ILE A 67 -16.65 -13.89 -7.09
C ILE A 67 -15.72 -14.78 -7.91
N PRO A 68 -16.10 -16.01 -8.33
CA PRO A 68 -15.24 -16.85 -9.16
C PRO A 68 -14.81 -16.15 -10.47
N HIS A 69 -15.70 -15.43 -11.11
CA HIS A 69 -15.37 -14.66 -12.32
C HIS A 69 -14.35 -13.53 -12.02
N ILE A 70 -14.58 -12.74 -10.96
CA ILE A 70 -13.66 -11.66 -10.54
C ILE A 70 -12.28 -12.21 -10.22
N VAL A 71 -12.19 -13.34 -9.52
CA VAL A 71 -10.93 -14.03 -9.21
C VAL A 71 -10.18 -14.37 -10.50
N ARG A 72 -10.84 -15.03 -11.46
CA ARG A 72 -10.22 -15.46 -12.72
C ARG A 72 -9.74 -14.28 -13.56
N GLU A 73 -10.56 -13.23 -13.69
CA GLU A 73 -10.16 -12.04 -14.43
C GLU A 73 -8.98 -11.31 -13.77
N THR A 74 -8.94 -11.23 -12.43
CA THR A 74 -7.80 -10.65 -11.73
C THR A 74 -6.51 -11.43 -11.99
N ILE A 75 -6.56 -12.77 -11.94
CA ILE A 75 -5.41 -13.64 -12.23
C ILE A 75 -4.98 -13.50 -13.70
N ARG A 76 -5.93 -13.37 -14.62
CA ARG A 76 -5.70 -13.14 -16.06
C ARG A 76 -4.96 -11.83 -16.29
N ASP A 77 -5.44 -10.71 -15.68
CA ASP A 77 -4.84 -9.40 -15.75
C ASP A 77 -3.39 -9.40 -15.24
N ILE A 78 -3.10 -10.15 -14.18
CA ILE A 78 -1.75 -10.34 -13.64
C ILE A 78 -0.86 -11.07 -14.65
N GLY A 79 -1.43 -12.01 -15.44
CA GLY A 79 -0.72 -12.70 -16.49
C GLY A 79 -0.45 -14.19 -16.24
N TYR A 80 -1.10 -14.80 -15.26
CA TYR A 80 -1.09 -16.26 -15.07
C TYR A 80 -2.15 -16.90 -15.98
N THR A 81 -1.82 -17.05 -17.25
CA THR A 81 -2.73 -17.50 -18.31
C THR A 81 -2.41 -18.88 -18.88
N ARG A 82 -1.43 -19.57 -18.30
CA ARG A 82 -0.99 -20.91 -18.76
C ARG A 82 -0.41 -21.69 -17.61
N ALA A 83 -0.78 -22.95 -17.50
CA ALA A 83 -0.27 -23.88 -16.47
C ALA A 83 1.27 -23.93 -16.38
N LYS A 84 1.98 -23.77 -17.51
CA LYS A 84 3.45 -23.71 -17.53
C LYS A 84 4.07 -22.51 -16.82
N TYR A 85 3.26 -21.51 -16.42
CA TYR A 85 3.72 -20.38 -15.61
C TYR A 85 3.59 -20.65 -14.10
N GLY A 86 3.12 -21.86 -13.74
CA GLY A 86 2.93 -22.30 -12.37
C GLY A 86 1.52 -22.03 -11.83
N PHE A 87 0.70 -21.28 -12.57
CA PHE A 87 -0.69 -20.98 -12.23
C PHE A 87 -1.48 -20.63 -13.49
N ASP A 88 -2.80 -20.89 -13.49
CA ASP A 88 -3.64 -20.68 -14.68
C ASP A 88 -5.04 -20.20 -14.26
N CYS A 89 -5.43 -19.04 -14.76
CA CYS A 89 -6.71 -18.39 -14.45
C CYS A 89 -7.94 -19.22 -14.88
N ASP A 90 -7.82 -20.03 -15.92
CA ASP A 90 -8.95 -20.81 -16.45
C ASP A 90 -9.14 -22.13 -15.69
N THR A 91 -8.06 -22.71 -15.19
CA THR A 91 -8.06 -24.09 -14.64
C THR A 91 -7.87 -24.16 -13.12
N CYS A 92 -7.51 -23.06 -12.43
CA CYS A 92 -7.39 -23.05 -10.97
C CYS A 92 -8.75 -23.34 -10.30
N GLY A 93 -8.73 -24.05 -9.18
CA GLY A 93 -9.88 -24.18 -8.28
C GLY A 93 -10.16 -22.85 -7.60
N VAL A 94 -11.44 -22.46 -7.50
CA VAL A 94 -11.88 -21.29 -6.73
C VAL A 94 -12.87 -21.74 -5.69
N LEU A 95 -12.51 -21.60 -4.41
CA LEU A 95 -13.35 -21.86 -3.25
C LEU A 95 -13.79 -20.53 -2.64
N VAL A 96 -15.04 -20.50 -2.17
CA VAL A 96 -15.61 -19.31 -1.53
C VAL A 96 -16.29 -19.75 -0.23
N SER A 97 -15.85 -19.15 0.90
CA SER A 97 -16.42 -19.38 2.23
C SER A 97 -16.62 -18.01 2.89
N LEU A 98 -17.79 -17.43 2.66
CA LEU A 98 -18.15 -16.09 3.13
C LEU A 98 -19.39 -16.17 4.00
N ASP A 99 -19.35 -15.45 5.12
CA ASP A 99 -20.45 -15.29 6.05
C ASP A 99 -20.92 -13.83 6.08
N GLU A 100 -22.03 -13.54 6.77
CA GLU A 100 -22.45 -12.18 7.08
C GLU A 100 -21.65 -11.62 8.27
N GLN A 101 -21.51 -10.29 8.33
CA GLN A 101 -20.85 -9.63 9.46
C GLN A 101 -21.58 -9.96 10.78
N SER A 102 -20.83 -10.23 11.86
CA SER A 102 -21.37 -10.46 13.20
C SER A 102 -22.26 -9.29 13.66
N PRO A 103 -23.50 -9.59 14.16
CA PRO A 103 -24.38 -8.55 14.70
C PRO A 103 -23.76 -7.81 15.89
N ASP A 104 -22.91 -8.46 16.69
CA ASP A 104 -22.27 -7.85 17.85
C ASP A 104 -21.26 -6.78 17.42
N ILE A 105 -20.52 -7.03 16.34
CA ILE A 105 -19.61 -6.03 15.74
C ILE A 105 -20.41 -4.88 15.13
N ALA A 106 -21.48 -5.17 14.40
CA ALA A 106 -22.34 -4.17 13.77
C ALA A 106 -22.91 -3.16 14.79
N MET A 107 -23.33 -3.62 15.97
CA MET A 107 -23.84 -2.72 17.04
C MET A 107 -22.85 -1.64 17.50
N GLY A 108 -21.55 -1.94 17.49
CA GLY A 108 -20.49 -0.97 17.86
C GLY A 108 -20.12 -0.02 16.74
N VAL A 109 -20.23 -0.49 15.48
CA VAL A 109 -19.84 0.28 14.29
C VAL A 109 -20.97 1.20 13.83
N ASP A 110 -22.19 0.69 13.76
CA ASP A 110 -23.34 1.42 13.19
C ASP A 110 -23.88 2.53 14.12
N ASP A 111 -23.64 2.43 15.43
CA ASP A 111 -24.01 3.43 16.43
C ASP A 111 -22.82 3.72 17.36
N ALA A 112 -22.08 4.78 17.08
CA ALA A 112 -20.95 5.24 17.89
C ALA A 112 -21.38 5.59 19.33
N LEU A 113 -20.44 5.49 20.27
CA LEU A 113 -20.65 5.86 21.68
C LEU A 113 -21.17 7.29 21.81
N GLU A 114 -20.59 8.23 21.07
CA GLU A 114 -20.96 9.65 21.05
C GLU A 114 -22.43 9.84 20.64
N LYS A 115 -22.90 9.07 19.65
CA LYS A 115 -24.33 9.09 19.26
C LYS A 115 -25.23 8.55 20.35
N LYS A 116 -24.84 7.48 21.04
CA LYS A 116 -25.58 6.90 22.18
C LYS A 116 -25.65 7.84 23.37
N GLU A 117 -24.65 8.70 23.54
CA GLU A 117 -24.60 9.77 24.55
C GLU A 117 -25.38 11.04 24.15
N GLY A 118 -26.03 11.03 22.97
CA GLY A 118 -26.91 12.11 22.51
C GLY A 118 -26.23 13.14 21.64
N ASN A 119 -25.03 12.92 21.16
CA ASN A 119 -24.37 13.82 20.21
C ASN A 119 -25.09 13.80 18.85
N THR A 120 -25.31 14.95 18.26
CA THR A 120 -26.06 15.13 16.99
C THR A 120 -25.18 15.48 15.79
N ASP A 121 -23.85 15.54 15.96
CA ASP A 121 -22.94 15.79 14.85
C ASP A 121 -23.01 14.61 13.84
N LYS A 122 -23.13 14.96 12.56
CA LYS A 122 -23.28 13.97 11.48
C LYS A 122 -22.11 12.99 11.35
N PHE A 123 -20.93 13.32 11.86
CA PHE A 123 -19.75 12.48 11.82
C PHE A 123 -19.50 11.69 13.12
N ASP A 124 -20.28 11.93 14.16
CA ASP A 124 -20.29 11.11 15.38
C ASP A 124 -21.24 9.89 15.26
N THR A 125 -21.60 9.49 14.04
CA THR A 125 -22.60 8.41 13.79
C THR A 125 -21.97 7.04 13.71
N ILE A 126 -20.74 6.92 13.20
CA ILE A 126 -20.05 5.65 12.98
C ILE A 126 -18.87 5.57 13.94
N GLY A 127 -18.84 4.52 14.78
CA GLY A 127 -17.70 4.19 15.64
C GLY A 127 -16.60 3.48 14.86
N ALA A 128 -15.38 3.49 15.38
CA ALA A 128 -14.30 2.67 14.83
C ALA A 128 -14.67 1.18 14.89
N GLY A 129 -14.43 0.45 13.80
CA GLY A 129 -14.79 -0.97 13.68
C GLY A 129 -13.92 -1.90 14.52
N ASP A 130 -12.79 -1.41 15.01
CA ASP A 130 -11.88 -2.11 15.90
C ASP A 130 -11.06 -1.10 16.71
N GLN A 131 -10.41 -1.57 17.76
CA GLN A 131 -9.29 -0.88 18.37
C GLN A 131 -8.06 -0.96 17.47
N GLY A 132 -7.17 0.03 17.54
CA GLY A 132 -5.91 -0.06 16.81
C GLY A 132 -5.16 1.26 16.77
N MET A 133 -3.95 1.19 16.21
CA MET A 133 -3.14 2.35 15.91
C MET A 133 -2.73 2.32 14.44
N MET A 134 -2.79 3.48 13.78
CA MET A 134 -2.46 3.64 12.38
C MET A 134 -1.40 4.72 12.22
N PHE A 135 -0.52 4.54 11.24
CA PHE A 135 0.57 5.47 10.99
C PHE A 135 0.49 6.06 9.59
N GLY A 136 0.77 7.35 9.51
CA GLY A 136 1.05 8.04 8.25
C GLY A 136 2.46 8.61 8.27
N TYR A 137 3.09 8.71 7.10
CA TYR A 137 4.43 9.27 6.98
C TYR A 137 4.56 10.05 5.68
N ALA A 138 5.41 11.07 5.70
CA ALA A 138 5.89 11.77 4.52
C ALA A 138 7.30 12.31 4.76
N SER A 139 8.08 12.41 3.69
CA SER A 139 9.38 13.07 3.67
C SER A 139 9.56 13.85 2.37
N ASN A 140 10.42 14.86 2.37
CA ASN A 140 10.76 15.63 1.16
C ASN A 140 11.89 15.00 0.33
N GLU A 141 12.11 13.68 0.47
CA GLU A 141 13.17 12.96 -0.25
C GLU A 141 12.85 12.75 -1.73
N THR A 142 11.56 12.70 -2.07
CA THR A 142 11.05 12.48 -3.43
C THR A 142 9.87 13.41 -3.72
N ASP A 143 9.53 13.60 -5.00
CA ASP A 143 8.42 14.48 -5.44
C ASP A 143 7.03 13.94 -5.00
N ASP A 144 6.95 12.65 -4.70
CA ASP A 144 5.74 12.00 -4.17
C ASP A 144 5.71 11.96 -2.63
N TYR A 145 6.68 12.61 -1.98
CA TYR A 145 6.81 12.66 -0.52
C TYR A 145 6.97 11.29 0.13
N MET A 146 7.61 10.35 -0.57
CA MET A 146 7.92 9.00 -0.07
C MET A 146 9.41 8.86 0.26
N PRO A 147 9.77 7.93 1.16
CA PRO A 147 11.16 7.54 1.32
C PRO A 147 11.75 7.00 0.02
N LEU A 148 12.95 7.42 -0.34
CA LEU A 148 13.58 7.06 -1.61
C LEU A 148 13.74 5.55 -1.81
N PRO A 149 14.14 4.72 -0.79
CA PRO A 149 14.34 3.29 -1.01
C PRO A 149 13.07 2.56 -1.47
N ILE A 150 11.93 2.82 -0.82
CA ILE A 150 10.66 2.18 -1.20
C ILE A 150 10.12 2.73 -2.52
N SER A 151 10.25 4.04 -2.79
CA SER A 151 9.87 4.63 -4.07
C SER A 151 10.62 3.97 -5.23
N LEU A 152 11.93 3.79 -5.11
CA LEU A 152 12.74 3.10 -6.12
C LEU A 152 12.39 1.62 -6.24
N ALA A 153 12.18 0.91 -5.13
CA ALA A 153 11.80 -0.50 -5.16
C ALA A 153 10.45 -0.69 -5.88
N HIS A 154 9.45 0.16 -5.64
CA HIS A 154 8.18 0.13 -6.36
C HIS A 154 8.33 0.44 -7.86
N ARG A 155 9.12 1.44 -8.21
CA ARG A 155 9.38 1.81 -9.61
C ARG A 155 10.01 0.66 -10.37
N LEU A 156 11.03 0.00 -9.80
CA LEU A 156 11.67 -1.18 -10.40
C LEU A 156 10.70 -2.36 -10.55
N ALA A 157 9.88 -2.65 -9.52
CA ALA A 157 8.89 -3.73 -9.58
C ALA A 157 7.81 -3.47 -10.65
N ARG A 158 7.32 -2.23 -10.74
CA ARG A 158 6.36 -1.80 -11.76
C ARG A 158 6.95 -1.88 -13.16
N ARG A 159 8.20 -1.44 -13.32
CA ARG A 159 8.92 -1.51 -14.60
C ARG A 159 9.13 -2.95 -15.05
N LEU A 160 9.48 -3.85 -14.11
CA LEU A 160 9.64 -5.28 -14.39
C LEU A 160 8.35 -5.89 -14.94
N ALA A 161 7.20 -5.58 -14.33
CA ALA A 161 5.90 -6.02 -14.84
C ALA A 161 5.56 -5.39 -16.20
N LYS A 162 5.89 -4.11 -16.40
CA LYS A 162 5.64 -3.42 -17.67
C LYS A 162 6.38 -4.07 -18.83
N VAL A 163 7.70 -4.28 -18.72
CA VAL A 163 8.49 -4.87 -19.83
C VAL A 163 8.09 -6.32 -20.13
N ARG A 164 7.50 -7.03 -19.17
CA ARG A 164 6.87 -8.33 -19.38
C ARG A 164 5.58 -8.20 -20.20
N LYS A 165 4.67 -7.30 -19.75
CA LYS A 165 3.33 -7.15 -20.34
C LYS A 165 3.35 -6.56 -21.74
N ASP A 166 4.24 -5.63 -22.03
CA ASP A 166 4.35 -5.00 -23.35
C ASP A 166 5.19 -5.86 -24.35
N GLY A 167 5.74 -6.99 -23.89
CA GLY A 167 6.48 -7.93 -24.72
C GLY A 167 7.93 -7.52 -24.98
N THR A 168 8.47 -6.50 -24.35
CA THR A 168 9.89 -6.12 -24.41
C THR A 168 10.76 -7.26 -23.93
N LEU A 169 10.40 -7.91 -22.80
CA LEU A 169 11.08 -9.09 -22.25
C LEU A 169 10.08 -10.26 -22.10
N PRO A 170 9.74 -10.96 -23.21
CA PRO A 170 8.64 -11.93 -23.24
C PRO A 170 8.93 -13.22 -22.47
N TYR A 171 10.18 -13.45 -22.08
CA TYR A 171 10.58 -14.60 -21.27
C TYR A 171 10.28 -14.42 -19.77
N LEU A 172 10.00 -13.18 -19.30
CA LEU A 172 9.63 -12.93 -17.92
C LEU A 172 8.27 -13.55 -17.59
N ARG A 173 8.12 -13.92 -16.32
CA ARG A 173 6.88 -14.42 -15.72
C ARG A 173 6.38 -13.43 -14.67
N PRO A 174 5.13 -13.60 -14.18
CA PRO A 174 4.50 -12.57 -13.34
C PRO A 174 5.17 -12.33 -11.97
N ASP A 175 5.81 -13.35 -11.38
CA ASP A 175 6.41 -13.23 -10.04
C ASP A 175 7.77 -12.53 -10.07
N GLY A 176 7.99 -11.65 -9.12
CA GLY A 176 9.26 -10.96 -8.97
C GLY A 176 9.34 -10.12 -7.71
N LYS A 177 10.57 -9.84 -7.30
CA LYS A 177 10.90 -9.00 -6.13
C LYS A 177 11.99 -8.01 -6.49
N THR A 178 11.94 -6.85 -5.85
CA THR A 178 12.99 -5.82 -5.96
C THR A 178 13.36 -5.33 -4.58
N GLN A 179 14.62 -5.00 -4.37
CA GLN A 179 15.12 -4.44 -3.13
C GLN A 179 16.15 -3.37 -3.46
N VAL A 180 16.08 -2.24 -2.77
CA VAL A 180 17.00 -1.13 -2.96
C VAL A 180 17.57 -0.69 -1.63
N THR A 181 18.91 -0.61 -1.54
CA THR A 181 19.63 -0.02 -0.41
C THR A 181 20.16 1.34 -0.83
N VAL A 182 19.77 2.37 -0.09
CA VAL A 182 20.23 3.75 -0.27
C VAL A 182 21.19 4.11 0.83
N GLU A 183 22.28 4.76 0.46
CA GLU A 183 23.24 5.37 1.36
C GLU A 183 22.81 6.81 1.68
N TYR A 184 22.80 7.13 2.97
CA TYR A 184 22.46 8.46 3.49
C TYR A 184 23.68 9.09 4.14
N GLU A 185 23.87 10.41 3.95
CA GLU A 185 24.79 11.24 4.71
C GLU A 185 24.00 12.35 5.41
N ASP A 186 24.13 12.43 6.74
CA ASP A 186 23.40 13.41 7.57
C ASP A 186 21.89 13.45 7.28
N GLY A 187 21.29 12.25 7.10
CA GLY A 187 19.87 12.06 6.86
C GLY A 187 19.38 12.38 5.43
N LYS A 188 20.31 12.64 4.49
CA LYS A 188 19.97 12.87 3.07
C LYS A 188 20.46 11.72 2.19
N PRO A 189 19.66 11.25 1.23
CA PRO A 189 20.08 10.20 0.31
C PRO A 189 21.20 10.74 -0.61
N VAL A 190 22.28 9.99 -0.75
CA VAL A 190 23.46 10.41 -1.55
C VAL A 190 23.84 9.41 -2.63
N ARG A 191 23.50 8.13 -2.48
CA ARG A 191 23.86 7.09 -3.44
C ARG A 191 22.99 5.83 -3.28
N ILE A 192 22.79 5.12 -4.37
CA ILE A 192 22.23 3.76 -4.34
C ILE A 192 23.39 2.79 -4.15
N ASP A 193 23.41 2.10 -3.01
CA ASP A 193 24.49 1.14 -2.70
C ASP A 193 24.25 -0.22 -3.33
N THR A 194 23.03 -0.74 -3.24
CA THR A 194 22.72 -2.11 -3.70
C THR A 194 21.33 -2.18 -4.31
N ILE A 195 21.21 -2.92 -5.41
CA ILE A 195 19.93 -3.30 -6.01
C ILE A 195 19.89 -4.83 -6.12
N VAL A 196 18.80 -5.43 -5.63
CA VAL A 196 18.52 -6.86 -5.80
C VAL A 196 17.24 -7.00 -6.61
N ILE A 197 17.26 -7.81 -7.66
CA ILE A 197 16.07 -8.18 -8.45
C ILE A 197 16.01 -9.70 -8.56
N SER A 198 14.85 -10.26 -8.15
CA SER A 198 14.50 -11.65 -8.43
C SER A 198 13.32 -11.64 -9.40
N ALA A 199 13.51 -12.17 -10.61
CA ALA A 199 12.50 -12.16 -11.66
C ALA A 199 12.27 -13.60 -12.15
N GLN A 200 11.01 -14.06 -12.05
CA GLN A 200 10.61 -15.35 -12.59
C GLN A 200 10.72 -15.31 -14.13
N HIS A 201 11.25 -16.38 -14.72
CA HIS A 201 11.56 -16.43 -16.16
C HIS A 201 11.32 -17.79 -16.76
N SER A 202 11.30 -17.87 -18.10
CA SER A 202 11.26 -19.13 -18.84
C SER A 202 12.60 -19.88 -18.71
N PRO A 203 12.60 -21.22 -18.78
CA PRO A 203 13.83 -22.01 -18.62
C PRO A 203 14.84 -21.88 -19.78
N GLU A 204 14.43 -21.27 -20.90
CA GLU A 204 15.25 -21.20 -22.11
C GLU A 204 16.22 -20.01 -22.16
N VAL A 205 15.98 -18.97 -21.30
CA VAL A 205 16.83 -17.77 -21.27
C VAL A 205 18.05 -17.98 -20.37
N SER A 206 19.21 -17.49 -20.81
CA SER A 206 20.43 -17.56 -20.01
C SER A 206 20.46 -16.50 -18.92
N ARG A 207 21.26 -16.71 -17.87
CA ARG A 207 21.44 -15.77 -16.78
C ARG A 207 22.06 -14.46 -17.27
N GLU A 208 23.06 -14.53 -18.11
CA GLU A 208 23.78 -13.38 -18.68
C GLU A 208 22.82 -12.49 -19.48
N GLN A 209 21.89 -13.11 -20.23
CA GLN A 209 20.86 -12.37 -20.96
C GLN A 209 19.92 -11.64 -19.98
N ILE A 210 19.45 -12.32 -18.92
CA ILE A 210 18.59 -11.70 -17.90
C ILE A 210 19.31 -10.53 -17.24
N GLU A 211 20.58 -10.68 -16.83
CA GLU A 211 21.37 -9.64 -16.18
C GLU A 211 21.53 -8.41 -17.10
N SER A 212 21.87 -8.61 -18.36
CA SER A 212 22.01 -7.54 -19.35
C SER A 212 20.67 -6.81 -19.60
N ASP A 213 19.62 -7.58 -19.85
CA ASP A 213 18.29 -7.03 -20.18
C ASP A 213 17.67 -6.26 -18.99
N LEU A 214 17.76 -6.80 -17.78
CA LEU A 214 17.23 -6.10 -16.60
C LEU A 214 18.01 -4.83 -16.30
N LEU A 215 19.33 -4.81 -16.50
CA LEU A 215 20.10 -3.60 -16.38
C LEU A 215 19.63 -2.52 -17.37
N GLU A 216 19.44 -2.89 -18.65
CA GLU A 216 19.13 -1.93 -19.71
C GLU A 216 17.66 -1.49 -19.69
N PHE A 217 16.71 -2.42 -19.54
CA PHE A 217 15.28 -2.15 -19.72
C PHE A 217 14.54 -1.90 -18.41
N VAL A 218 15.10 -2.30 -17.27
CA VAL A 218 14.43 -2.17 -15.96
C VAL A 218 15.17 -1.19 -15.04
N ILE A 219 16.48 -1.37 -14.83
CA ILE A 219 17.23 -0.63 -13.81
C ILE A 219 17.52 0.79 -14.29
N LYS A 220 18.29 0.94 -15.38
CA LYS A 220 18.72 2.26 -15.87
C LYS A 220 17.58 3.26 -16.11
N PRO A 221 16.42 2.87 -16.71
CA PRO A 221 15.34 3.82 -16.97
C PRO A 221 14.63 4.37 -15.73
N GLU A 222 14.77 3.72 -14.57
CA GLU A 222 14.02 4.06 -13.36
C GLU A 222 14.87 4.77 -12.31
N LEU A 223 16.19 4.78 -12.45
CA LEU A 223 17.07 5.36 -11.45
C LEU A 223 17.25 6.86 -11.63
N PRO A 224 17.25 7.65 -10.54
CA PRO A 224 17.57 9.06 -10.59
C PRO A 224 19.02 9.29 -11.06
N GLU A 225 19.21 10.32 -11.86
CA GLU A 225 20.52 10.73 -12.32
C GLU A 225 21.44 11.07 -11.13
N GLY A 226 22.69 10.59 -11.17
CA GLY A 226 23.71 10.87 -10.16
C GLY A 226 23.67 10.00 -8.90
N LEU A 227 22.63 9.17 -8.69
CA LEU A 227 22.56 8.27 -7.54
C LEU A 227 23.04 6.83 -7.84
N PHE A 228 23.12 6.47 -9.11
CA PHE A 228 23.61 5.18 -9.58
C PHE A 228 25.01 5.34 -10.17
N ASP A 229 25.96 4.56 -9.68
CA ASP A 229 27.37 4.62 -10.09
C ASP A 229 27.96 3.19 -10.29
N ASP A 230 29.21 3.14 -10.72
CA ASP A 230 29.97 1.89 -10.94
C ASP A 230 30.32 1.12 -9.65
N LYS A 231 30.07 1.70 -8.47
CA LYS A 231 30.22 1.03 -7.17
C LYS A 231 28.91 0.42 -6.70
N THR A 232 27.78 0.71 -7.34
CA THR A 232 26.48 0.13 -7.01
C THR A 232 26.51 -1.38 -7.25
N LYS A 233 26.19 -2.15 -6.23
CA LYS A 233 26.17 -3.61 -6.31
C LYS A 233 24.84 -4.06 -6.91
N LEU A 234 24.91 -4.92 -7.92
CA LEU A 234 23.75 -5.50 -8.59
C LEU A 234 23.70 -7.01 -8.32
N PHE A 235 22.56 -7.49 -7.81
CA PHE A 235 22.26 -8.90 -7.60
C PHE A 235 21.00 -9.26 -8.36
N ILE A 236 21.17 -9.88 -9.54
CA ILE A 236 20.07 -10.30 -10.40
C ILE A 236 19.98 -11.81 -10.36
N ASN A 237 18.82 -12.35 -9.92
CA ASN A 237 18.61 -13.78 -9.70
C ASN A 237 19.83 -14.45 -9.05
N PRO A 238 20.27 -14.03 -7.85
CA PRO A 238 21.53 -14.48 -7.24
C PRO A 238 21.57 -16.00 -6.99
N THR A 239 20.41 -16.66 -6.89
CA THR A 239 20.30 -18.14 -6.80
C THR A 239 20.51 -18.85 -8.14
N GLY A 240 20.65 -18.11 -9.25
CA GLY A 240 20.93 -18.60 -10.59
C GLY A 240 19.71 -18.94 -11.43
N ARG A 241 18.61 -19.44 -10.84
CA ARG A 241 17.42 -19.86 -11.60
C ARG A 241 16.14 -19.56 -10.79
N PHE A 242 15.17 -18.91 -11.46
CA PHE A 242 13.85 -18.64 -10.89
C PHE A 242 12.76 -18.97 -11.92
N VAL A 243 12.55 -20.24 -12.20
CA VAL A 243 11.53 -20.73 -13.15
C VAL A 243 10.25 -21.11 -12.40
N ILE A 244 10.37 -21.81 -11.26
CA ILE A 244 9.23 -22.11 -10.39
C ILE A 244 8.99 -20.89 -9.49
N GLY A 245 7.83 -20.28 -9.58
CA GLY A 245 7.43 -19.10 -8.82
C GLY A 245 5.91 -18.95 -8.80
N GLY A 246 5.43 -17.81 -8.31
CA GLY A 246 4.01 -17.59 -8.09
C GLY A 246 3.44 -18.58 -7.07
N PRO A 247 2.11 -18.83 -7.09
CA PRO A 247 1.47 -19.74 -6.13
C PRO A 247 1.96 -21.18 -6.14
N GLN A 248 2.67 -21.61 -7.19
CA GLN A 248 3.35 -22.91 -7.22
C GLN A 248 4.61 -22.92 -6.37
N GLY A 249 5.31 -21.79 -6.29
CA GLY A 249 6.55 -21.66 -5.51
C GLY A 249 6.31 -21.43 -4.03
N ASP A 250 5.33 -20.59 -3.71
CA ASP A 250 4.96 -20.21 -2.33
C ASP A 250 3.49 -19.80 -2.26
N SER A 251 2.85 -20.05 -1.13
CA SER A 251 1.47 -19.65 -0.90
C SER A 251 1.40 -18.16 -0.56
N GLY A 252 0.30 -17.51 -0.97
CA GLY A 252 0.02 -16.10 -0.67
C GLY A 252 -1.24 -15.92 0.15
N LEU A 253 -1.24 -14.87 0.95
CA LEU A 253 -2.40 -14.43 1.73
C LEU A 253 -2.55 -12.91 1.68
N THR A 254 -3.79 -12.45 1.74
CA THR A 254 -4.11 -11.03 1.89
C THR A 254 -3.46 -10.47 3.15
N GLY A 255 -2.83 -9.29 3.04
CA GLY A 255 -2.28 -8.57 4.18
C GLY A 255 -0.91 -9.06 4.69
N ARG A 256 -0.16 -9.81 3.88
CA ARG A 256 1.20 -10.26 4.24
C ARG A 256 2.33 -9.40 3.66
N LYS A 257 2.02 -8.29 3.02
CA LYS A 257 2.99 -7.33 2.46
C LYS A 257 2.76 -5.91 2.97
N ILE A 258 2.36 -5.78 4.24
CA ILE A 258 1.96 -4.51 4.86
C ILE A 258 3.06 -3.44 4.87
N ILE A 259 4.31 -3.83 4.92
CA ILE A 259 5.45 -2.90 4.87
C ILE A 259 5.73 -2.44 3.43
N VAL A 260 5.56 -3.34 2.45
CA VAL A 260 5.57 -2.99 1.01
C VAL A 260 4.40 -2.06 0.66
N ASP A 261 3.24 -2.28 1.24
CA ASP A 261 2.04 -1.47 1.03
C ASP A 261 2.17 -0.03 1.54
N THR A 262 3.08 0.21 2.49
CA THR A 262 3.24 1.48 3.19
C THR A 262 4.58 2.17 2.87
N TYR A 263 5.52 2.20 3.80
CA TYR A 263 6.70 3.06 3.70
C TYR A 263 8.03 2.30 3.65
N GLY A 264 8.00 0.98 3.37
CA GLY A 264 9.21 0.16 3.22
C GLY A 264 10.06 0.04 4.49
N GLY A 265 9.45 0.24 5.66
CA GLY A 265 10.14 0.16 6.96
C GLY A 265 10.66 1.51 7.48
N MET A 266 10.55 2.60 6.72
CA MET A 266 11.00 3.93 7.17
C MET A 266 10.12 4.49 8.29
N ALA A 267 8.82 4.21 8.27
CA ALA A 267 7.86 4.58 9.30
C ALA A 267 7.47 3.37 10.14
N ARG A 268 6.91 3.63 11.32
CA ARG A 268 6.24 2.62 12.14
C ARG A 268 5.00 2.08 11.43
N HIS A 269 4.51 0.93 11.87
CA HIS A 269 3.30 0.30 11.35
C HIS A 269 2.43 -0.22 12.49
N GLY A 270 1.12 -0.04 12.39
CA GLY A 270 0.18 -0.50 13.42
C GLY A 270 -0.19 -1.99 13.32
N GLY A 271 0.15 -2.66 12.22
CA GLY A 271 -0.11 -4.09 11.99
C GLY A 271 -1.34 -4.38 11.14
N GLY A 272 -2.24 -3.41 10.93
CA GLY A 272 -3.46 -3.58 10.13
C GLY A 272 -3.17 -3.69 8.62
N ALA A 273 -3.74 -4.70 7.97
CA ALA A 273 -3.74 -4.84 6.52
C ALA A 273 -4.83 -3.97 5.89
N PHE A 274 -4.63 -3.55 4.63
CA PHE A 274 -5.56 -2.69 3.89
C PHE A 274 -6.51 -3.49 2.98
N SER A 275 -5.94 -4.32 2.11
CA SER A 275 -6.70 -4.99 1.05
C SER A 275 -7.84 -5.84 1.59
N GLY A 276 -8.97 -5.83 0.89
CA GLY A 276 -10.18 -6.56 1.25
C GLY A 276 -11.07 -5.88 2.30
N LYS A 277 -10.66 -4.74 2.85
CA LYS A 277 -11.41 -4.00 3.87
C LYS A 277 -12.13 -2.80 3.28
N ASP A 278 -13.45 -2.66 3.53
CA ASP A 278 -14.19 -1.45 3.21
C ASP A 278 -13.78 -0.26 4.11
N PRO A 279 -14.09 1.00 3.73
CA PRO A 279 -13.57 2.18 4.40
C PRO A 279 -14.10 2.42 5.83
N THR A 280 -15.03 1.63 6.35
CA THR A 280 -15.41 1.69 7.77
C THR A 280 -14.35 1.06 8.68
N LYS A 281 -13.46 0.24 8.14
CA LYS A 281 -12.32 -0.34 8.84
C LYS A 281 -11.21 0.72 8.95
N VAL A 282 -10.98 1.20 10.16
CA VAL A 282 -9.98 2.25 10.45
C VAL A 282 -8.54 1.82 10.12
N ASP A 283 -8.24 0.53 10.13
CA ASP A 283 -6.95 0.01 9.66
C ASP A 283 -6.60 0.57 8.28
N ARG A 284 -7.58 0.69 7.39
CA ARG A 284 -7.41 1.23 6.05
C ARG A 284 -7.66 2.73 6.00
N SER A 285 -8.84 3.18 6.39
CA SER A 285 -9.26 4.58 6.24
C SER A 285 -8.42 5.54 7.06
N ALA A 286 -8.12 5.23 8.31
CA ALA A 286 -7.30 6.08 9.15
C ALA A 286 -5.81 6.05 8.78
N ALA A 287 -5.29 4.96 8.22
CA ALA A 287 -3.95 4.94 7.66
C ALA A 287 -3.84 5.85 6.42
N TYR A 288 -4.88 5.88 5.57
CA TYR A 288 -4.95 6.79 4.42
C TYR A 288 -5.06 8.25 4.87
N GLU A 289 -5.89 8.53 5.89
CA GLU A 289 -5.99 9.86 6.46
C GLU A 289 -4.68 10.30 7.12
N ALA A 290 -4.02 9.43 7.86
CA ALA A 290 -2.72 9.73 8.47
C ALA A 290 -1.65 10.04 7.39
N ARG A 291 -1.68 9.36 6.23
CA ARG A 291 -0.84 9.70 5.07
C ARG A 291 -1.19 11.08 4.51
N TYR A 292 -2.48 11.37 4.31
CA TYR A 292 -2.95 12.66 3.82
C TYR A 292 -2.49 13.80 4.73
N VAL A 293 -2.65 13.64 6.04
CA VAL A 293 -2.18 14.60 7.04
C VAL A 293 -0.66 14.80 6.97
N ALA A 294 0.12 13.70 7.05
CA ALA A 294 1.58 13.76 7.03
C ALA A 294 2.11 14.43 5.75
N LYS A 295 1.52 14.09 4.60
CA LYS A 295 1.90 14.66 3.30
C LYS A 295 1.62 16.18 3.26
N ASN A 296 0.47 16.63 3.75
CA ASN A 296 0.16 18.05 3.81
C ASN A 296 1.05 18.83 4.79
N VAL A 297 1.44 18.23 5.92
CA VAL A 297 2.39 18.86 6.88
C VAL A 297 3.75 19.08 6.21
N VAL A 298 4.27 18.08 5.48
CA VAL A 298 5.57 18.22 4.78
C VAL A 298 5.45 19.15 3.58
N ALA A 299 4.39 19.05 2.78
CA ALA A 299 4.14 19.93 1.64
C ALA A 299 3.96 21.41 2.05
N ALA A 300 3.37 21.65 3.22
CA ALA A 300 3.28 22.98 3.82
C ALA A 300 4.65 23.53 4.27
N GLY A 301 5.68 22.70 4.31
CA GLY A 301 7.01 23.06 4.77
C GLY A 301 7.12 23.20 6.28
N LEU A 302 6.23 22.59 7.07
CA LEU A 302 6.28 22.60 8.53
C LEU A 302 7.38 21.68 9.07
N ALA A 303 7.74 20.65 8.32
CA ALA A 303 8.84 19.73 8.62
C ALA A 303 9.36 19.11 7.31
N ASP A 304 10.59 18.58 7.33
CA ASP A 304 11.14 17.81 6.20
C ASP A 304 10.70 16.34 6.26
N LYS A 305 10.38 15.84 7.46
CA LYS A 305 9.86 14.50 7.74
C LYS A 305 8.75 14.59 8.78
N CYS A 306 7.67 13.85 8.57
CA CYS A 306 6.55 13.84 9.51
C CYS A 306 5.95 12.43 9.59
N GLU A 307 5.86 11.89 10.80
CA GLU A 307 5.10 10.68 11.12
C GLU A 307 3.92 11.06 11.99
N ILE A 308 2.74 10.55 11.65
CA ILE A 308 1.50 10.73 12.39
C ILE A 308 1.05 9.37 12.91
N GLN A 309 0.71 9.28 14.21
CA GLN A 309 0.00 8.14 14.77
C GLN A 309 -1.42 8.56 15.14
N LEU A 310 -2.39 7.77 14.72
CA LEU A 310 -3.79 7.83 15.16
C LEU A 310 -4.13 6.54 15.90
N ALA A 311 -4.85 6.64 17.02
CA ALA A 311 -5.31 5.47 17.75
C ALA A 311 -6.83 5.55 18.00
N TYR A 312 -7.50 4.39 17.92
CA TYR A 312 -8.96 4.28 18.09
C TYR A 312 -9.31 3.19 19.09
N ALA A 313 -10.47 3.36 19.73
CA ALA A 313 -11.17 2.33 20.49
C ALA A 313 -12.39 1.84 19.71
N ILE A 314 -12.69 0.55 19.75
CA ILE A 314 -13.86 -0.01 19.09
C ILE A 314 -15.16 0.69 19.54
N GLY A 315 -16.02 1.04 18.58
CA GLY A 315 -17.30 1.69 18.84
C GLY A 315 -17.22 3.19 19.20
N VAL A 316 -16.01 3.78 19.23
CA VAL A 316 -15.81 5.22 19.51
C VAL A 316 -15.46 5.93 18.20
N ALA A 317 -16.11 7.07 17.93
CA ALA A 317 -15.86 7.82 16.70
C ALA A 317 -14.56 8.62 16.76
N ARG A 318 -14.26 9.25 17.88
CA ARG A 318 -13.09 10.12 18.02
C ARG A 318 -11.82 9.32 18.29
N PRO A 319 -10.66 9.68 17.68
CA PRO A 319 -9.41 9.04 18.05
C PRO A 319 -9.08 9.25 19.53
N VAL A 320 -8.58 8.23 20.18
CA VAL A 320 -8.17 8.30 21.60
C VAL A 320 -6.82 9.00 21.77
N SER A 321 -6.02 9.08 20.71
CA SER A 321 -4.77 9.86 20.69
C SER A 321 -4.35 10.24 19.27
N ILE A 322 -3.66 11.39 19.18
CA ILE A 322 -2.95 11.87 17.99
C ILE A 322 -1.51 12.15 18.43
N HIS A 323 -0.54 11.54 17.75
CA HIS A 323 0.87 11.80 18.01
C HIS A 323 1.57 12.22 16.73
N VAL A 324 2.44 13.23 16.83
CA VAL A 324 3.25 13.78 15.74
C VAL A 324 4.72 13.66 16.08
N GLU A 325 5.50 13.13 15.14
CA GLU A 325 6.96 13.08 15.22
C GLU A 325 7.57 13.70 13.96
N THR A 326 8.41 14.70 14.13
CA THR A 326 9.08 15.41 13.02
C THR A 326 10.57 15.09 12.91
N PHE A 327 11.08 14.18 13.72
CA PHE A 327 12.49 13.74 13.71
C PHE A 327 13.49 14.90 13.81
N GLY A 328 13.13 15.94 14.58
CA GLY A 328 13.95 17.14 14.73
C GLY A 328 13.98 18.08 13.52
N THR A 329 13.16 17.84 12.50
CA THR A 329 13.07 18.68 11.28
C THR A 329 11.94 19.70 11.32
N GLY A 330 11.14 19.72 12.40
CA GLY A 330 10.00 20.63 12.57
C GLY A 330 10.43 22.09 12.62
N LYS A 331 9.72 22.96 11.90
CA LYS A 331 9.90 24.41 11.93
C LYS A 331 9.00 25.09 12.95
N VAL A 332 8.01 24.35 13.48
CA VAL A 332 7.15 24.71 14.59
C VAL A 332 7.11 23.54 15.58
N PRO A 333 6.73 23.77 16.86
CA PRO A 333 6.59 22.68 17.83
C PRO A 333 5.58 21.62 17.39
N ASN A 334 5.81 20.35 17.77
CA ASN A 334 4.89 19.25 17.44
C ASN A 334 3.48 19.48 17.96
N GLU A 335 3.33 20.09 19.15
CA GLU A 335 2.05 20.47 19.73
C GLU A 335 1.27 21.43 18.82
N LYS A 336 1.97 22.37 18.17
CA LYS A 336 1.37 23.28 17.20
C LYS A 336 0.89 22.55 15.95
N ILE A 337 1.61 21.54 15.50
CA ILE A 337 1.19 20.70 14.38
C ILE A 337 -0.07 19.90 14.76
N VAL A 338 -0.14 19.35 15.98
CA VAL A 338 -1.36 18.66 16.49
C VAL A 338 -2.57 19.60 16.47
N GLU A 339 -2.45 20.83 16.99
CA GLU A 339 -3.54 21.83 16.95
C GLU A 339 -4.02 22.10 15.51
N LEU A 340 -3.09 22.22 14.57
CA LEU A 340 -3.42 22.43 13.16
C LEU A 340 -4.12 21.22 12.53
N ILE A 341 -3.73 20.02 12.92
CA ILE A 341 -4.36 18.77 12.46
C ILE A 341 -5.81 18.72 12.97
N GLU A 342 -6.02 18.88 14.27
CA GLU A 342 -7.36 18.84 14.87
C GLU A 342 -8.31 19.91 14.28
N LYS A 343 -7.78 21.04 13.88
CA LYS A 343 -8.55 22.12 13.27
C LYS A 343 -8.95 21.88 11.82
N ASN A 344 -8.06 21.25 11.03
CA ASN A 344 -8.17 21.20 9.56
C ASN A 344 -8.58 19.84 9.00
N PHE A 345 -8.57 18.77 9.83
CA PHE A 345 -8.87 17.41 9.42
C PHE A 345 -9.90 16.79 10.37
N ASP A 346 -10.87 16.07 9.80
CA ASP A 346 -11.81 15.29 10.59
C ASP A 346 -11.32 13.84 10.68
N LEU A 347 -10.84 13.45 11.84
CA LEU A 347 -10.21 12.15 12.06
C LEU A 347 -11.22 11.07 12.53
N ARG A 348 -12.52 11.37 12.56
CA ARG A 348 -13.58 10.40 12.84
C ARG A 348 -13.83 9.52 11.61
N PRO A 349 -14.17 8.22 11.75
CA PRO A 349 -14.36 7.32 10.61
C PRO A 349 -15.29 7.88 9.53
N ALA A 350 -16.46 8.40 9.92
CA ALA A 350 -17.41 9.00 8.97
C ALA A 350 -16.85 10.30 8.31
N GLY A 351 -16.07 11.09 9.07
CA GLY A 351 -15.39 12.27 8.56
C GLY A 351 -14.32 11.94 7.52
N ILE A 352 -13.47 10.94 7.80
CA ILE A 352 -12.45 10.44 6.90
C ILE A 352 -13.08 9.94 5.60
N ILE A 353 -14.10 9.09 5.69
CA ILE A 353 -14.82 8.54 4.53
C ILE A 353 -15.37 9.66 3.64
N ALA A 354 -15.96 10.69 4.24
CA ALA A 354 -16.51 11.84 3.51
C ALA A 354 -15.41 12.72 2.89
N MET A 355 -14.34 13.02 3.65
CA MET A 355 -13.26 13.91 3.21
C MET A 355 -12.45 13.31 2.08
N LEU A 356 -12.13 12.02 2.17
CA LEU A 356 -11.35 11.30 1.16
C LEU A 356 -12.24 10.60 0.11
N ASP A 357 -13.57 10.75 0.16
CA ASP A 357 -14.53 10.12 -0.78
C ASP A 357 -14.24 8.63 -1.02
N LEU A 358 -14.15 7.87 0.10
CA LEU A 358 -13.66 6.48 0.11
C LEU A 358 -14.72 5.45 -0.31
N GLN A 359 -15.98 5.84 -0.55
CA GLN A 359 -17.04 4.91 -0.99
C GLN A 359 -17.04 4.68 -2.51
N ARG A 360 -15.89 4.85 -3.16
CA ARG A 360 -15.69 4.62 -4.60
C ARG A 360 -14.90 3.33 -4.83
N PRO A 361 -15.06 2.67 -6.00
CA PRO A 361 -14.25 1.51 -6.37
C PRO A 361 -12.84 1.94 -6.83
N ILE A 362 -11.96 2.27 -5.88
CA ILE A 362 -10.61 2.81 -6.14
C ILE A 362 -9.49 1.93 -5.53
N TYR A 363 -9.81 0.74 -5.03
CA TYR A 363 -8.94 -0.05 -4.19
C TYR A 363 -8.07 -1.05 -4.96
N LYS A 364 -8.59 -1.76 -5.97
CA LYS A 364 -7.82 -2.71 -6.78
C LYS A 364 -6.51 -2.10 -7.30
N GLN A 365 -6.56 -0.85 -7.78
CA GLN A 365 -5.40 -0.17 -8.35
C GLN A 365 -4.27 0.11 -7.35
N THR A 366 -4.56 0.09 -6.04
CA THR A 366 -3.57 0.30 -4.97
C THR A 366 -3.00 -1.01 -4.41
N ALA A 367 -3.61 -2.14 -4.73
CA ALA A 367 -3.27 -3.45 -4.16
C ALA A 367 -1.90 -3.99 -4.61
N ALA A 368 -1.21 -3.33 -5.54
CA ALA A 368 0.16 -3.63 -5.94
C ALA A 368 0.96 -2.32 -6.10
N TYR A 369 2.27 -2.38 -5.82
CA TYR A 369 3.21 -1.27 -5.94
C TYR A 369 2.99 -0.12 -4.94
N GLY A 370 2.45 -0.44 -3.76
CA GLY A 370 2.20 0.50 -2.67
C GLY A 370 0.88 1.25 -2.75
N HIS A 371 0.33 1.59 -1.58
CA HIS A 371 -0.88 2.39 -1.43
C HIS A 371 -0.58 3.89 -1.40
N PHE A 372 0.67 4.27 -1.19
CA PHE A 372 1.13 5.65 -1.04
C PHE A 372 2.17 6.03 -2.08
N GLY A 373 2.31 7.34 -2.34
CA GLY A 373 3.24 7.87 -3.34
C GLY A 373 2.85 7.53 -4.79
N ARG A 374 1.55 7.37 -5.05
CA ARG A 374 1.00 6.94 -6.34
C ARG A 374 0.54 8.14 -7.15
N ASN A 375 1.47 8.98 -7.61
CA ASN A 375 1.17 10.13 -8.48
C ASN A 375 0.66 9.72 -9.87
N ASP A 376 0.72 8.43 -10.20
CA ASP A 376 0.14 7.83 -11.40
C ASP A 376 -1.37 7.58 -11.30
N LEU A 377 -1.96 7.75 -10.11
CA LEU A 377 -3.37 7.49 -9.79
C LEU A 377 -4.04 8.74 -9.18
N ASP A 378 -5.34 8.90 -9.40
CA ASP A 378 -6.14 9.93 -8.72
C ASP A 378 -6.61 9.42 -7.35
N LEU A 379 -5.73 9.52 -6.35
CA LEU A 379 -6.01 9.09 -4.99
C LEU A 379 -6.20 10.30 -4.06
N PRO A 380 -7.34 10.39 -3.34
CA PRO A 380 -7.64 11.54 -2.49
C PRO A 380 -6.60 11.79 -1.39
N TRP A 381 -6.04 10.73 -0.79
CA TRP A 381 -5.03 10.84 0.28
C TRP A 381 -3.63 11.25 -0.21
N GLU A 382 -3.44 11.40 -1.52
CA GLU A 382 -2.20 11.94 -2.09
C GLU A 382 -2.29 13.44 -2.43
N LYS A 383 -3.43 14.10 -2.20
CA LYS A 383 -3.60 15.54 -2.42
C LYS A 383 -2.85 16.37 -1.37
N THR A 384 -2.39 17.54 -1.77
CA THR A 384 -1.70 18.53 -0.89
C THR A 384 -2.50 19.83 -0.77
N ASP A 385 -3.81 19.75 -0.92
CA ASP A 385 -4.73 20.88 -0.95
C ASP A 385 -4.93 21.60 0.39
N LYS A 386 -4.44 21.02 1.49
CA LYS A 386 -4.40 21.68 2.81
C LYS A 386 -3.08 22.40 3.10
N ALA A 387 -2.05 22.20 2.27
CA ALA A 387 -0.70 22.68 2.56
C ALA A 387 -0.63 24.21 2.75
N ASP A 388 -1.24 25.00 1.87
CA ASP A 388 -1.23 26.46 1.96
C ASP A 388 -1.94 26.95 3.22
N THR A 389 -3.06 26.31 3.59
CA THR A 389 -3.80 26.63 4.81
C THR A 389 -2.97 26.36 6.05
N LEU A 390 -2.35 25.16 6.13
CA LEU A 390 -1.49 24.78 7.25
C LEU A 390 -0.30 25.73 7.39
N ARG A 391 0.36 26.06 6.27
CA ARG A 391 1.48 27.00 6.25
C ARG A 391 1.09 28.38 6.82
N LYS A 392 -0.02 28.95 6.32
CA LYS A 392 -0.53 30.24 6.76
C LYS A 392 -0.89 30.24 8.25
N GLU A 393 -1.57 29.20 8.72
CA GLU A 393 -1.99 29.08 10.12
C GLU A 393 -0.83 28.77 11.07
N ALA A 394 0.25 28.19 10.57
CA ALA A 394 1.51 28.02 11.29
C ALA A 394 2.32 29.33 11.41
N GLY A 395 2.00 30.34 10.61
CA GLY A 395 2.72 31.62 10.59
C GLY A 395 4.03 31.60 9.77
N LEU A 396 4.11 30.73 8.74
CA LEU A 396 5.28 30.54 7.88
C LEU A 396 5.10 31.14 6.48
#